data_2e2933652416c07c570e95a33ad7c5f5
#
_entry.id   2e2933652416c07c570e95a33ad7c5f5
#
_cell.length_a   1.000
_cell.length_b   1.000
_cell.length_c   1.000
_cell.angle_alpha   90.00
_cell.angle_beta   90.00
_cell.angle_gamma   90.00
#
_symmetry.space_group_name_H-M   'P 1'
#
loop_
_entity.id
_entity.type
_entity.pdbx_description
1 polymer ?
#
loop_
_entity_poly.entity_id
_entity_poly.type
_entity_poly.pdbx_seq_one_letter_code
_entity_poly.pdbx_strand_id
1 'polypeptide(L)' 'MKLLVTGGLGFIGSNFIVKMLEQKNDFEIVNVDAQLHGADKRNLLRVENHENYQFVNGNITNKRLMEELISKCDA' A
#
# COMPACT_ATOMS: atom_id res chain seq x y z
N MET A 1 -7.69 0.17 -12.09
CA MET A 1 -8.23 0.52 -10.77
C MET A 1 -7.10 0.84 -9.82
N LYS A 2 -7.25 1.91 -9.06
CA LYS A 2 -6.26 2.33 -8.09
C LYS A 2 -6.77 2.04 -6.68
N LEU A 3 -6.05 1.20 -5.95
CA LEU A 3 -6.44 0.75 -4.62
C LEU A 3 -5.60 1.43 -3.55
N LEU A 4 -6.25 1.82 -2.47
CA LEU A 4 -5.58 2.30 -1.27
C LEU A 4 -5.55 1.16 -0.26
N VAL A 5 -4.36 0.79 0.18
CA VAL A 5 -4.17 -0.27 1.17
C VAL A 5 -3.56 0.36 2.41
N THR A 6 -4.15 0.10 3.57
CA THR A 6 -3.59 0.54 4.85
C THR A 6 -2.94 -0.65 5.55
N GLY A 7 -1.81 -0.39 6.21
CA GLY A 7 -1.11 -1.46 6.92
C GLY A 7 -0.49 -2.50 6.01
N GLY A 8 -0.13 -2.12 4.78
CA GLY A 8 0.38 -3.07 3.80
C GLY A 8 1.78 -3.61 4.07
N LEU A 9 2.47 -3.10 5.09
CA LEU A 9 3.77 -3.66 5.50
C LEU A 9 3.62 -4.84 6.47
N GLY A 10 2.42 -5.09 6.98
CA GLY A 10 2.15 -6.25 7.81
C GLY A 10 2.12 -7.52 6.97
N PHE A 11 2.09 -8.66 7.63
CA PHE A 11 2.16 -9.97 6.96
C PHE A 11 1.01 -10.18 5.97
N ILE A 12 -0.22 -9.96 6.41
CA ILE A 12 -1.39 -10.20 5.55
C ILE A 12 -1.48 -9.15 4.44
N GLY A 13 -1.29 -7.88 4.78
CA GLY A 13 -1.36 -6.80 3.80
C GLY A 13 -0.29 -6.90 2.73
N SER A 14 0.94 -7.26 3.11
CA SER A 14 2.03 -7.39 2.16
C SER A 14 1.79 -8.57 1.19
N ASN A 15 1.28 -9.68 1.68
CA ASN A 15 0.93 -10.81 0.82
C ASN A 15 -0.15 -10.44 -0.19
N PHE A 16 -1.14 -9.68 0.23
CA PHE A 16 -2.18 -9.19 -0.66
C PHE A 16 -1.59 -8.32 -1.77
N ILE A 17 -0.73 -7.35 -1.41
CA ILE A 17 -0.13 -6.43 -2.36
C ILE A 17 0.73 -7.18 -3.38
N VAL A 18 1.58 -8.08 -2.92
CA VAL A 18 2.44 -8.86 -3.82
C VAL A 18 1.60 -9.67 -4.80
N LYS A 19 0.56 -10.35 -4.31
CA LYS A 19 -0.31 -11.13 -5.17
C LYS A 19 -0.99 -10.27 -6.23
N MET A 20 -1.53 -9.13 -5.83
CA MET A 20 -2.24 -8.27 -6.78
C MET A 20 -1.31 -7.73 -7.85
N LEU A 21 -0.11 -7.29 -7.48
CA LEU A 21 0.83 -6.72 -8.43
C LEU A 21 1.45 -7.78 -9.35
N GLU A 22 1.67 -8.99 -8.86
CA GLU A 22 2.28 -10.05 -9.67
C GLU A 22 1.28 -10.77 -10.58
N GLN A 23 0.01 -10.82 -10.19
CA GLN A 23 -1.00 -11.55 -10.95
C GLN A 23 -1.87 -10.66 -11.83
N LYS A 24 -1.98 -9.37 -11.51
CA LYS A 24 -2.86 -8.43 -12.20
C LYS A 24 -2.08 -7.17 -12.54
N ASN A 25 -1.96 -6.88 -13.83
CA ASN A 25 -1.20 -5.71 -14.29
C ASN A 25 -2.01 -4.42 -14.37
N ASP A 26 -3.32 -4.50 -14.21
CA ASP A 26 -4.22 -3.37 -14.34
C ASP A 26 -4.61 -2.72 -13.01
N PHE A 27 -3.94 -3.12 -11.91
CA PHE A 27 -4.13 -2.50 -10.61
C PHE A 27 -2.94 -1.63 -10.26
N GLU A 28 -3.22 -0.45 -9.70
CA GLU A 28 -2.22 0.38 -9.05
C GLU A 28 -2.52 0.34 -7.55
N ILE A 29 -1.48 0.29 -6.74
CA ILE A 29 -1.63 0.21 -5.28
C ILE A 29 -0.87 1.33 -4.61
N VAL A 30 -1.57 2.08 -3.76
CA VAL A 30 -0.98 3.03 -2.84
C VAL A 30 -1.08 2.39 -1.45
N ASN A 31 0.08 2.11 -0.86
CA ASN A 31 0.15 1.53 0.48
C ASN A 31 0.54 2.61 1.47
N VAL A 32 -0.35 2.91 2.41
CA VAL A 32 -0.05 3.84 3.51
C VAL A 32 0.16 3.04 4.79
N ASP A 33 1.32 3.23 5.41
CA ASP A 33 1.68 2.48 6.62
C ASP A 33 2.57 3.36 7.49
N ALA A 34 2.30 3.39 8.77
CA ALA A 34 3.10 4.15 9.72
C ALA A 34 4.31 3.38 10.23
N GLN A 35 4.53 2.17 9.74
CA GLN A 35 5.63 1.29 10.15
C GLN A 35 5.60 1.00 11.65
N LEU A 36 4.41 0.75 12.17
CA LEU A 36 4.22 0.40 13.56
C LEU A 36 4.58 -1.05 13.83
N HIS A 37 4.38 -1.48 15.07
CA HIS A 37 4.69 -2.85 15.49
C HIS A 37 4.09 -3.89 14.53
N GLY A 38 4.91 -4.82 14.08
CA GLY A 38 4.50 -5.86 13.13
C GLY A 38 4.67 -5.48 11.67
N ALA A 39 4.98 -4.22 11.37
CA ALA A 39 5.22 -3.79 10.00
C ALA A 39 6.69 -3.99 9.64
N ASP A 40 6.95 -4.47 8.41
CA ASP A 40 8.31 -4.71 7.94
C ASP A 40 8.40 -4.42 6.45
N LYS A 41 9.20 -3.43 6.09
CA LYS A 41 9.43 -3.06 4.69
C LYS A 41 9.95 -4.21 3.86
N ARG A 42 10.68 -5.14 4.46
CA ARG A 42 11.23 -6.30 3.75
C ARG A 42 10.14 -7.19 3.16
N ASN A 43 8.93 -7.13 3.72
CA ASN A 43 7.82 -7.91 3.20
C ASN A 43 7.42 -7.51 1.77
N LEU A 44 7.81 -6.32 1.32
CA LEU A 44 7.46 -5.81 0.00
C LEU A 44 8.66 -5.56 -0.91
N LEU A 45 9.85 -6.10 -0.57
CA LEU A 45 11.05 -5.93 -1.40
C LEU A 45 10.83 -6.37 -2.85
N ARG A 46 10.02 -7.40 -3.06
CA ARG A 46 9.76 -7.93 -4.41
C ARG A 46 9.05 -6.93 -5.32
N VAL A 47 8.32 -6.00 -4.74
CA VAL A 47 7.49 -5.08 -5.51
C VAL A 47 7.77 -3.60 -5.22
N GLU A 48 8.77 -3.30 -4.40
CA GLU A 48 9.00 -1.90 -3.99
C GLU A 48 9.33 -0.97 -5.16
N ASN A 49 9.88 -1.51 -6.24
CA ASN A 49 10.19 -0.74 -7.44
C ASN A 49 9.20 -0.98 -8.59
N HIS A 50 8.10 -1.67 -8.30
CA HIS A 50 7.07 -1.92 -9.31
C HIS A 50 6.41 -0.59 -9.70
N GLU A 51 6.22 -0.38 -11.01
CA GLU A 51 5.68 0.89 -11.52
C GLU A 51 4.28 1.20 -11.01
N ASN A 52 3.51 0.18 -10.62
CA ASN A 52 2.15 0.33 -10.13
C ASN A 52 2.06 0.34 -8.60
N TYR A 53 3.18 0.45 -7.91
CA TYR A 53 3.23 0.46 -6.45
C TYR A 53 3.78 1.78 -5.94
N GLN A 54 3.09 2.36 -4.97
CA GLN A 54 3.56 3.56 -4.28
C GLN A 54 3.42 3.36 -2.77
N PHE A 55 4.49 3.65 -2.05
CA PHE A 55 4.48 3.62 -0.59
C PHE A 55 4.36 5.03 -0.04
N VAL A 56 3.47 5.22 0.93
CA VAL A 56 3.32 6.47 1.66
C VAL A 56 3.52 6.18 3.15
N ASN A 57 4.54 6.79 3.74
CA ASN A 57 4.76 6.69 5.18
C ASN A 57 3.82 7.66 5.88
N GLY A 58 2.82 7.12 6.56
CA GLY A 58 1.83 7.95 7.22
C GLY A 58 0.92 7.14 8.11
N ASN A 59 0.18 7.85 8.95
CA ASN A 59 -0.73 7.23 9.91
C ASN A 59 -2.17 7.45 9.46
N ILE A 60 -3.01 6.41 9.57
CA ILE A 60 -4.42 6.51 9.19
C ILE A 60 -5.19 7.53 10.03
N THR A 61 -4.64 7.93 11.19
CA THR A 61 -5.24 8.99 12.00
C THR A 61 -4.96 10.39 11.44
N ASN A 62 -4.07 10.51 10.47
CA ASN A 62 -3.83 11.78 9.79
C ASN A 62 -4.96 12.04 8.79
N LYS A 63 -5.96 12.77 9.23
CA LYS A 63 -7.18 12.99 8.46
C LYS A 63 -6.92 13.62 7.10
N ARG A 64 -6.08 14.68 7.07
CA ARG A 64 -5.78 15.38 5.81
C ARG A 64 -5.11 14.45 4.80
N LEU A 65 -4.12 13.68 5.25
CA LEU A 65 -3.43 12.72 4.39
C LEU A 65 -4.40 11.68 3.84
N MET A 66 -5.24 11.12 4.69
CA MET A 66 -6.19 10.10 4.27
C MET A 66 -7.23 10.63 3.30
N GLU A 67 -7.74 11.84 3.54
CA GLU A 67 -8.68 12.47 2.61
C GLU A 67 -8.05 12.65 1.22
N GLU A 68 -6.80 13.11 1.18
CA GLU A 68 -6.08 13.28 -0.08
C GLU A 68 -5.89 11.96 -0.81
N LEU A 69 -5.44 10.92 -0.11
CA LEU A 69 -5.21 9.61 -0.71
C LEU A 69 -6.50 8.95 -1.18
N ILE A 70 -7.55 9.03 -0.37
CA ILE A 70 -8.85 8.45 -0.73
C ILE A 70 -9.40 9.11 -2.00
N SER A 71 -9.23 10.42 -2.13
CA SER A 71 -9.73 11.13 -3.30
C SER A 71 -9.06 10.70 -4.61
N LYS A 72 -7.84 10.13 -4.51
CA LYS A 72 -7.07 9.71 -5.68
C LYS A 72 -7.25 8.23 -6.02
N CYS A 73 -7.92 7.47 -5.16
CA CYS A 73 -8.07 6.03 -5.32
C CYS A 73 -9.52 5.64 -5.58
N ASP A 74 -9.69 4.51 -6.25
CA ASP A 74 -11.02 3.98 -6.56
C ASP A 74 -11.61 3.18 -5.41
N ALA A 75 -10.74 2.58 -4.62
CA ALA A 75 -11.17 1.78 -3.47
C ALA A 75 -10.07 1.69 -2.42
#